data_bb08a1a6f7823bc3b3050ed33a1c5db4
#
_entry.id   bb08a1a6f7823bc3b3050ed33a1c5db4
#
_cell.length_a   1.000
_cell.length_b   1.000
_cell.length_c   1.000
_cell.angle_alpha   90.00
_cell.angle_beta   90.00
_cell.angle_gamma   90.00
#
_symmetry.space_group_name_H-M   'P 1'
#
loop_
_entity.id
_entity.type
_entity.pdbx_description
1 polymer ?
#
loop_
_entity_poly.entity_id
_entity_poly.type
_entity_poly.pdbx_seq_one_letter_code
_entity_poly.pdbx_strand_id
1 'polypeptide(L)'
;MASDLHTHRNTALRALFSSPVVLDRIFSLEYHPWYIVENDGSLPPDFERNARSAAAIGECGLDRLKGASLPTQITVFEKICDVAEKQDKTLIVHCVRCESELLQVLKNFKLDRVLIHGFNRSVSALDKLVQKGFMISLAPYFWRKPGVSDALRQMDFDRIGFESDDCPDDFEKIFQDAQQVLQIDDLAEKSDRLFDHIVANPKKES
;
A
#
# COMPACT_ATOMS: atom_id res chain seq x y z
N MET A 1 18.55 -1.91 -7.77
CA MET A 1 17.72 -3.14 -7.55
C MET A 1 16.34 -2.63 -7.18
N ALA A 2 15.28 -3.13 -7.78
CA ALA A 2 13.94 -2.60 -7.46
C ALA A 2 13.44 -3.09 -6.11
N SER A 3 12.62 -2.26 -5.44
CA SER A 3 12.07 -2.55 -4.13
C SER A 3 10.62 -3.02 -4.23
N ASP A 4 10.27 -4.05 -3.48
CA ASP A 4 8.93 -4.60 -3.35
C ASP A 4 8.12 -3.74 -2.37
N LEU A 5 7.08 -3.07 -2.85
CA LEU A 5 6.33 -2.10 -2.05
C LEU A 5 5.37 -2.73 -1.04
N HIS A 6 4.99 -3.99 -1.24
CA HIS A 6 4.12 -4.73 -0.32
C HIS A 6 4.24 -6.24 -0.54
N THR A 7 4.45 -7.00 0.54
CA THR A 7 4.52 -8.46 0.47
C THR A 7 4.20 -9.12 1.81
N HIS A 8 3.58 -10.30 1.76
CA HIS A 8 3.39 -11.21 2.90
C HIS A 8 4.44 -12.34 2.92
N ARG A 9 5.35 -12.37 1.96
CA ARG A 9 6.31 -13.44 1.76
C ARG A 9 7.70 -13.07 2.27
N ASN A 10 8.45 -14.07 2.73
CA ASN A 10 9.84 -13.89 3.09
C ASN A 10 10.71 -13.87 1.83
N THR A 11 11.15 -12.69 1.41
CA THR A 11 12.06 -12.52 0.28
C THR A 11 13.43 -12.02 0.75
N ALA A 12 14.50 -12.31 0.01
CA ALA A 12 15.83 -11.77 0.27
C ALA A 12 16.02 -10.34 -0.26
N LEU A 13 15.02 -9.81 -0.96
CA LEU A 13 15.05 -8.50 -1.59
C LEU A 13 14.70 -7.39 -0.61
N ARG A 14 14.97 -6.18 -1.01
CA ARG A 14 14.52 -4.98 -0.33
C ARG A 14 12.98 -4.88 -0.47
N ALA A 15 12.27 -5.09 0.63
CA ALA A 15 10.81 -5.22 0.62
C ALA A 15 10.18 -4.63 1.87
N LEU A 16 8.92 -4.15 1.74
CA LEU A 16 8.06 -3.77 2.85
C LEU A 16 7.15 -4.97 3.20
N PHE A 17 7.45 -5.61 4.33
CA PHE A 17 6.68 -6.76 4.79
C PHE A 17 5.42 -6.34 5.54
N SER A 18 4.26 -6.87 5.15
CA SER A 18 3.04 -6.72 5.94
C SER A 18 3.00 -7.74 7.07
N SER A 19 2.73 -7.29 8.29
CA SER A 19 2.72 -8.16 9.48
C SER A 19 1.84 -7.61 10.60
N PRO A 20 1.01 -8.45 11.25
CA PRO A 20 0.25 -8.06 12.43
C PRO A 20 1.11 -7.94 13.70
N VAL A 21 2.38 -8.33 13.65
CA VAL A 21 3.31 -8.30 14.76
C VAL A 21 4.60 -7.55 14.41
N VAL A 22 5.30 -7.07 15.43
CA VAL A 22 6.59 -6.38 15.25
C VAL A 22 7.64 -7.36 14.73
N LEU A 23 8.36 -6.96 13.68
CA LEU A 23 9.44 -7.73 13.06
C LEU A 23 10.79 -7.04 13.23
N ASP A 24 11.86 -7.83 13.22
CA ASP A 24 13.25 -7.34 13.15
C ASP A 24 13.70 -7.12 11.69
N ARG A 25 12.91 -6.33 10.96
CA ARG A 25 13.16 -5.92 9.57
C ARG A 25 12.27 -4.73 9.21
N ILE A 26 12.38 -4.20 7.98
CA ILE A 26 11.46 -3.18 7.46
C ILE A 26 10.08 -3.83 7.30
N PHE A 27 9.07 -3.33 8.02
CA PHE A 27 7.71 -3.85 7.96
C PHE A 27 6.65 -2.75 8.08
N SER A 28 5.46 -3.04 7.58
CA SER A 28 4.22 -2.31 7.90
C SER A 28 3.41 -3.07 8.94
N LEU A 29 2.90 -2.36 9.95
CA LEU A 29 2.05 -2.96 10.97
C LEU A 29 0.63 -3.12 10.44
N GLU A 30 0.25 -4.38 10.23
CA GLU A 30 -1.02 -4.76 9.64
C GLU A 30 -2.16 -4.80 10.66
N TYR A 31 -3.35 -4.29 10.26
CA TYR A 31 -4.64 -4.71 10.78
C TYR A 31 -5.65 -4.73 9.63
N HIS A 32 -5.63 -5.85 8.93
CA HIS A 32 -6.37 -6.06 7.69
C HIS A 32 -7.88 -6.07 7.93
N PRO A 33 -8.72 -5.49 7.05
CA PRO A 33 -10.18 -5.44 7.20
C PRO A 33 -10.85 -6.82 7.35
N TRP A 34 -10.23 -7.88 6.87
CA TRP A 34 -10.74 -9.25 7.00
C TRP A 34 -10.71 -9.80 8.43
N TYR A 35 -9.85 -9.28 9.29
CA TYR A 35 -9.68 -9.74 10.68
C TYR A 35 -10.43 -8.89 11.69
N ILE A 36 -11.09 -7.83 11.24
CA ILE A 36 -11.94 -7.00 12.10
C ILE A 36 -13.15 -7.81 12.55
N VAL A 37 -13.40 -7.83 13.87
CA VAL A 37 -14.54 -8.50 14.47
C VAL A 37 -15.78 -7.62 14.33
N GLU A 38 -16.93 -8.22 13.94
CA GLU A 38 -18.19 -7.50 13.80
C GLU A 38 -18.61 -6.85 15.12
N ASN A 39 -19.06 -5.60 15.03
CA ASN A 39 -19.43 -4.74 16.17
C ASN A 39 -18.28 -4.41 17.14
N ASP A 40 -17.05 -4.81 16.84
CA ASP A 40 -15.87 -4.39 17.58
C ASP A 40 -15.12 -3.30 16.78
N GLY A 41 -15.31 -2.07 17.19
CA GLY A 41 -14.60 -0.93 16.61
C GLY A 41 -13.24 -0.65 17.24
N SER A 42 -12.68 -1.56 18.03
CA SER A 42 -11.39 -1.38 18.72
C SER A 42 -10.20 -1.71 17.82
N LEU A 43 -9.05 -1.10 18.13
CA LEU A 43 -7.77 -1.56 17.61
C LEU A 43 -7.23 -2.71 18.48
N PRO A 44 -6.37 -3.59 17.93
CA PRO A 44 -5.67 -4.58 18.73
C PRO A 44 -4.94 -3.94 19.92
N PRO A 45 -4.84 -4.64 21.05
CA PRO A 45 -4.00 -4.18 22.17
C PRO A 45 -2.59 -3.82 21.68
N ASP A 46 -2.04 -2.72 22.21
CA ASP A 46 -0.70 -2.23 21.85
C ASP A 46 -0.49 -1.79 20.40
N PHE A 47 -1.53 -1.73 19.55
CA PHE A 47 -1.39 -1.35 18.14
C PHE A 47 -0.66 -0.01 17.98
N GLU A 48 -1.08 1.03 18.71
CA GLU A 48 -0.45 2.35 18.66
C GLU A 48 1.02 2.33 19.10
N ARG A 49 1.35 1.52 20.12
CA ARG A 49 2.73 1.34 20.57
C ARG A 49 3.57 0.62 19.52
N ASN A 50 3.04 -0.44 18.94
CA ASN A 50 3.73 -1.26 17.93
C ASN A 50 3.94 -0.49 16.63
N ALA A 51 3.00 0.38 16.25
CA ALA A 51 3.10 1.23 15.06
C ALA A 51 4.34 2.15 15.11
N ARG A 52 4.83 2.52 16.29
CA ARG A 52 6.07 3.32 16.40
C ARG A 52 7.29 2.62 15.84
N SER A 53 7.35 1.29 15.95
CA SER A 53 8.47 0.48 15.46
C SER A 53 8.36 0.15 13.98
N ALA A 54 7.16 0.24 13.39
CA ALA A 54 6.92 -0.04 11.99
C ALA A 54 7.38 1.11 11.08
N ALA A 55 7.80 0.79 9.86
CA ALA A 55 8.10 1.77 8.82
C ALA A 55 6.81 2.42 8.26
N ALA A 56 5.72 1.64 8.18
CA ALA A 56 4.41 2.07 7.72
C ALA A 56 3.30 1.39 8.55
N ILE A 57 2.05 1.81 8.41
CA ILE A 57 0.88 1.16 8.97
C ILE A 57 0.05 0.57 7.84
N GLY A 58 -0.25 -0.70 7.92
CA GLY A 58 -0.99 -1.48 6.95
C GLY A 58 -0.38 -2.88 6.75
N GLU A 59 -1.07 -3.75 6.12
CA GLU A 59 -2.27 -3.57 5.32
C GLU A 59 -3.47 -3.21 6.20
N CYS A 60 -4.19 -2.15 5.84
CA CYS A 60 -5.40 -1.69 6.51
C CYS A 60 -6.36 -1.12 5.46
N GLY A 61 -7.59 -0.79 5.84
CA GLY A 61 -8.51 -0.18 4.88
C GLY A 61 -9.88 -0.84 4.86
N LEU A 62 -10.48 -0.97 3.66
CA LEU A 62 -11.86 -1.36 3.48
C LEU A 62 -12.04 -2.44 2.42
N ASP A 63 -12.86 -3.45 2.72
CA ASP A 63 -13.28 -4.49 1.78
C ASP A 63 -14.79 -4.71 1.86
N ARG A 64 -15.52 -4.38 0.78
CA ARG A 64 -16.98 -4.57 0.73
C ARG A 64 -17.40 -6.04 0.58
N LEU A 65 -16.47 -6.92 0.21
CA LEU A 65 -16.76 -8.32 -0.10
C LEU A 65 -16.45 -9.27 1.06
N LYS A 66 -15.58 -8.85 1.99
CA LYS A 66 -15.08 -9.74 3.05
C LYS A 66 -14.79 -8.97 4.35
N GLY A 67 -14.78 -9.68 5.46
CA GLY A 67 -14.57 -9.11 6.80
C GLY A 67 -15.89 -8.69 7.46
N ALA A 68 -15.80 -7.83 8.48
CA ALA A 68 -16.93 -7.23 9.16
C ALA A 68 -17.75 -6.31 8.24
N SER A 69 -18.90 -5.85 8.71
CA SER A 69 -19.71 -4.86 7.97
C SER A 69 -18.91 -3.60 7.67
N LEU A 70 -19.22 -2.95 6.54
CA LEU A 70 -18.49 -1.75 6.12
C LEU A 70 -18.49 -0.62 7.17
N PRO A 71 -19.57 -0.35 7.92
CA PRO A 71 -19.56 0.61 9.01
C PRO A 71 -18.55 0.27 10.11
N THR A 72 -18.44 -1.00 10.49
CA THR A 72 -17.45 -1.47 11.48
C THR A 72 -16.03 -1.30 10.96
N GLN A 73 -15.77 -1.69 9.69
CA GLN A 73 -14.48 -1.47 9.06
C GLN A 73 -14.09 0.02 8.99
N ILE A 74 -15.03 0.91 8.65
CA ILE A 74 -14.82 2.36 8.63
C ILE A 74 -14.40 2.86 10.01
N THR A 75 -15.11 2.47 11.07
CA THR A 75 -14.79 2.87 12.44
C THR A 75 -13.36 2.48 12.84
N VAL A 76 -12.92 1.28 12.48
CA VAL A 76 -11.55 0.81 12.75
C VAL A 76 -10.56 1.57 11.88
N PHE A 77 -10.85 1.76 10.60
CA PHE A 77 -9.95 2.46 9.67
C PHE A 77 -9.74 3.93 10.06
N GLU A 78 -10.77 4.63 10.55
CA GLU A 78 -10.63 5.98 11.10
C GLU A 78 -9.65 6.03 12.28
N LYS A 79 -9.67 5.05 13.18
CA LYS A 79 -8.72 4.95 14.27
C LYS A 79 -7.30 4.68 13.79
N ILE A 80 -7.14 3.86 12.76
CA ILE A 80 -5.83 3.61 12.14
C ILE A 80 -5.30 4.90 11.49
N CYS A 81 -6.16 5.65 10.78
CA CYS A 81 -5.78 6.94 10.21
C CYS A 81 -5.33 7.95 11.29
N ASP A 82 -6.01 8.01 12.43
CA ASP A 82 -5.64 8.85 13.56
C ASP A 82 -4.24 8.48 14.12
N VAL A 83 -3.96 7.18 14.26
CA VAL A 83 -2.62 6.71 14.68
C VAL A 83 -1.55 7.09 13.64
N ALA A 84 -1.84 6.91 12.36
CA ALA A 84 -0.94 7.24 11.26
C ALA A 84 -0.63 8.74 11.20
N GLU A 85 -1.65 9.60 11.34
CA GLU A 85 -1.49 11.06 11.39
C GLU A 85 -0.63 11.49 12.58
N LYS A 86 -0.94 10.99 13.79
CA LYS A 86 -0.19 11.33 15.02
C LYS A 86 1.27 10.92 14.97
N GLN A 87 1.56 9.80 14.31
CA GLN A 87 2.91 9.22 14.24
C GLN A 87 3.65 9.55 12.94
N ASP A 88 3.01 10.29 12.03
CA ASP A 88 3.53 10.62 10.70
C ASP A 88 3.95 9.36 9.91
N LYS A 89 3.06 8.37 9.85
CA LYS A 89 3.30 7.10 9.17
C LYS A 89 2.61 7.04 7.82
N THR A 90 3.28 6.42 6.86
CA THR A 90 2.64 6.02 5.61
C THR A 90 1.55 5.00 5.88
N LEU A 91 0.39 5.13 5.21
CA LEU A 91 -0.64 4.10 5.17
C LEU A 91 -0.48 3.21 3.94
N ILE A 92 -0.51 1.89 4.14
CA ILE A 92 -0.65 0.88 3.07
C ILE A 92 -2.10 0.41 3.08
N VAL A 93 -2.84 0.75 2.02
CA VAL A 93 -4.30 0.70 2.03
C VAL A 93 -4.86 -0.33 1.09
N HIS A 94 -5.61 -1.27 1.67
CA HIS A 94 -6.50 -2.21 0.99
C HIS A 94 -7.81 -1.53 0.59
N CYS A 95 -8.23 -1.69 -0.66
CA CYS A 95 -9.48 -1.08 -1.15
C CYS A 95 -10.21 -1.97 -2.15
N VAL A 96 -11.22 -2.70 -1.69
CA VAL A 96 -12.04 -3.55 -2.55
C VAL A 96 -13.48 -3.05 -2.61
N ARG A 97 -13.88 -2.49 -3.78
CA ARG A 97 -15.25 -1.99 -4.10
C ARG A 97 -15.80 -0.94 -3.12
N CYS A 98 -14.94 -0.13 -2.51
CA CYS A 98 -15.33 0.89 -1.52
C CYS A 98 -14.48 2.17 -1.61
N GLU A 99 -14.06 2.54 -2.84
CA GLU A 99 -13.19 3.70 -3.07
C GLU A 99 -13.80 5.01 -2.58
N SER A 100 -15.11 5.23 -2.80
CA SER A 100 -15.80 6.44 -2.35
C SER A 100 -15.77 6.59 -0.83
N GLU A 101 -16.05 5.51 -0.11
CA GLU A 101 -16.00 5.49 1.35
C GLU A 101 -14.57 5.67 1.86
N LEU A 102 -13.61 4.99 1.24
CA LEU A 102 -12.20 5.16 1.57
C LEU A 102 -11.77 6.62 1.44
N LEU A 103 -12.03 7.24 0.29
CA LEU A 103 -11.69 8.64 0.03
C LEU A 103 -12.43 9.59 0.98
N GLN A 104 -13.66 9.23 1.39
CA GLN A 104 -14.41 10.01 2.37
C GLN A 104 -13.80 9.97 3.76
N VAL A 105 -13.25 8.85 4.19
CA VAL A 105 -12.51 8.73 5.45
C VAL A 105 -11.21 9.52 5.34
N LEU A 106 -10.38 9.24 4.34
CA LEU A 106 -9.04 9.81 4.21
C LEU A 106 -9.03 11.35 4.19
N LYS A 107 -10.05 12.00 3.63
CA LYS A 107 -10.14 13.47 3.59
C LYS A 107 -10.23 14.15 4.95
N ASN A 108 -10.58 13.40 6.01
CA ASN A 108 -10.72 13.92 7.37
C ASN A 108 -9.39 13.96 8.14
N PHE A 109 -8.32 13.43 7.56
CA PHE A 109 -6.99 13.30 8.17
C PHE A 109 -5.92 13.98 7.31
N LYS A 110 -4.87 14.48 7.97
CA LYS A 110 -3.68 15.04 7.30
C LYS A 110 -2.65 13.93 7.12
N LEU A 111 -2.80 13.17 6.04
CA LEU A 111 -1.96 12.05 5.70
C LEU A 111 -1.18 12.37 4.42
N ASP A 112 0.11 12.64 4.55
CA ASP A 112 0.96 13.03 3.42
C ASP A 112 1.34 11.85 2.54
N ARG A 113 1.32 10.64 3.10
CA ARG A 113 1.77 9.41 2.45
C ARG A 113 0.72 8.31 2.57
N VAL A 114 0.02 8.06 1.48
CA VAL A 114 -0.97 6.96 1.37
C VAL A 114 -0.65 6.16 0.11
N LEU A 115 -0.33 4.88 0.27
CA LEU A 115 -0.16 3.90 -0.79
C LEU A 115 -1.42 3.04 -0.89
N ILE A 116 -2.09 3.08 -2.04
CA ILE A 116 -3.16 2.12 -2.36
C ILE A 116 -2.48 0.93 -3.03
N HIS A 117 -2.47 -0.21 -2.32
CA HIS A 117 -1.83 -1.42 -2.80
C HIS A 117 -2.76 -2.29 -3.65
N GLY A 118 -2.21 -3.31 -4.30
CA GLY A 118 -2.98 -4.30 -5.06
C GLY A 118 -3.75 -3.72 -6.23
N PHE A 119 -3.31 -2.61 -6.82
CA PHE A 119 -4.11 -1.93 -7.83
C PHE A 119 -4.28 -2.77 -9.09
N ASN A 120 -5.52 -3.10 -9.40
CA ASN A 120 -5.88 -4.01 -10.49
C ASN A 120 -7.16 -3.58 -11.24
N ARG A 121 -7.38 -2.26 -11.37
CA ARG A 121 -8.58 -1.68 -12.00
C ARG A 121 -8.26 -1.05 -13.37
N SER A 122 -9.01 -0.05 -13.81
CA SER A 122 -8.75 0.65 -15.08
C SER A 122 -7.64 1.67 -14.95
N VAL A 123 -6.92 1.95 -16.03
CA VAL A 123 -5.90 3.00 -16.09
C VAL A 123 -6.48 4.38 -15.76
N SER A 124 -7.72 4.66 -16.20
CA SER A 124 -8.39 5.91 -15.85
C SER A 124 -8.65 6.07 -14.34
N ALA A 125 -8.89 4.97 -13.62
CA ALA A 125 -8.98 5.02 -12.15
C ALA A 125 -7.61 5.21 -11.52
N LEU A 126 -6.56 4.57 -12.05
CA LEU A 126 -5.17 4.77 -11.63
C LEU A 126 -4.77 6.25 -11.74
N ASP A 127 -4.94 6.84 -12.92
CA ASP A 127 -4.60 8.24 -13.19
C ASP A 127 -5.30 9.21 -12.22
N LYS A 128 -6.60 9.01 -11.98
CA LYS A 128 -7.36 9.82 -11.01
C LYS A 128 -6.81 9.75 -9.57
N LEU A 129 -6.35 8.59 -9.15
CA LEU A 129 -5.78 8.41 -7.81
C LEU A 129 -4.39 9.07 -7.71
N VAL A 130 -3.55 8.90 -8.73
CA VAL A 130 -2.23 9.54 -8.80
C VAL A 130 -2.38 11.07 -8.83
N GLN A 131 -3.31 11.62 -9.61
CA GLN A 131 -3.60 13.06 -9.64
C GLN A 131 -4.10 13.61 -8.29
N LYS A 132 -4.72 12.78 -7.45
CA LYS A 132 -5.09 13.13 -6.07
C LYS A 132 -3.93 13.05 -5.07
N GLY A 133 -2.73 12.66 -5.53
CA GLY A 133 -1.53 12.58 -4.72
C GLY A 133 -1.29 11.20 -4.06
N PHE A 134 -2.11 10.19 -4.33
CA PHE A 134 -1.88 8.85 -3.82
C PHE A 134 -0.69 8.17 -4.50
N MET A 135 0.04 7.38 -3.73
CA MET A 135 0.97 6.39 -4.25
C MET A 135 0.21 5.11 -4.56
N ILE A 136 0.64 4.37 -5.56
CA ILE A 136 -0.04 3.16 -6.02
C ILE A 136 0.98 2.04 -6.22
N SER A 137 0.74 0.86 -5.69
CA SER A 137 1.44 -0.34 -6.13
C SER A 137 0.56 -1.17 -7.06
N LEU A 138 1.11 -1.53 -8.19
CA LEU A 138 0.41 -2.31 -9.21
C LEU A 138 0.44 -3.79 -8.82
N ALA A 139 -0.74 -4.43 -8.83
CA ALA A 139 -0.83 -5.87 -8.65
C ALA A 139 0.02 -6.60 -9.69
N PRO A 140 0.59 -7.77 -9.35
CA PRO A 140 1.43 -8.55 -10.24
C PRO A 140 0.79 -8.75 -11.63
N TYR A 141 1.57 -8.49 -12.67
CA TYR A 141 1.17 -8.63 -14.08
C TYR A 141 0.00 -7.75 -14.55
N PHE A 142 -0.41 -6.72 -13.79
CA PHE A 142 -1.46 -5.78 -14.21
C PHE A 142 -1.18 -5.15 -15.59
N TRP A 143 0.07 -4.84 -15.88
CA TRP A 143 0.54 -4.26 -17.15
C TRP A 143 0.38 -5.17 -18.36
N ARG A 144 0.17 -6.47 -18.18
CA ARG A 144 -0.10 -7.43 -19.28
C ARG A 144 -1.53 -7.39 -19.80
N LYS A 145 -2.44 -6.68 -19.14
CA LYS A 145 -3.82 -6.53 -19.61
C LYS A 145 -3.87 -5.75 -20.93
N PRO A 146 -4.79 -6.09 -21.83
CA PRO A 146 -4.92 -5.38 -23.11
C PRO A 146 -5.04 -3.86 -22.95
N GLY A 147 -4.20 -3.09 -23.64
CA GLY A 147 -4.19 -1.63 -23.63
C GLY A 147 -3.63 -0.97 -22.38
N VAL A 148 -3.24 -1.74 -21.34
CA VAL A 148 -2.71 -1.18 -20.11
C VAL A 148 -1.26 -0.75 -20.27
N SER A 149 -0.40 -1.57 -20.88
CA SER A 149 1.02 -1.24 -21.05
C SER A 149 1.25 0.06 -21.82
N ASP A 150 0.50 0.30 -22.89
CA ASP A 150 0.63 1.52 -23.70
C ASP A 150 0.23 2.76 -22.92
N ALA A 151 -0.84 2.64 -22.11
CA ALA A 151 -1.27 3.73 -21.25
C ALA A 151 -0.28 3.98 -20.10
N LEU A 152 0.25 2.93 -19.48
CA LEU A 152 1.25 3.05 -18.42
C LEU A 152 2.54 3.73 -18.89
N ARG A 153 2.99 3.45 -20.13
CA ARG A 153 4.19 4.13 -20.71
C ARG A 153 4.06 5.66 -20.81
N GLN A 154 2.84 6.18 -20.77
CA GLN A 154 2.56 7.61 -20.81
C GLN A 154 2.44 8.24 -19.41
N MET A 155 2.50 7.43 -18.35
CA MET A 155 2.35 7.90 -16.97
C MET A 155 3.71 8.16 -16.32
N ASP A 156 3.73 9.07 -15.36
CA ASP A 156 4.87 9.25 -14.49
C ASP A 156 4.87 8.21 -13.36
N PHE A 157 6.00 7.51 -13.22
CA PHE A 157 6.18 6.47 -12.20
C PHE A 157 6.76 6.98 -10.87
N ASP A 158 6.80 8.28 -10.62
CA ASP A 158 7.25 8.80 -9.32
C ASP A 158 6.31 8.44 -8.17
N ARG A 159 5.04 8.06 -8.49
CA ARG A 159 4.03 7.61 -7.52
C ARG A 159 3.46 6.23 -7.82
N ILE A 160 4.02 5.53 -8.78
CA ILE A 160 3.57 4.20 -9.19
C ILE A 160 4.72 3.22 -9.03
N GLY A 161 4.47 2.12 -8.33
CA GLY A 161 5.45 1.06 -8.14
C GLY A 161 4.83 -0.32 -8.26
N PHE A 162 5.55 -1.31 -7.79
CA PHE A 162 5.26 -2.72 -7.97
C PHE A 162 5.29 -3.46 -6.63
N GLU A 163 4.56 -4.55 -6.57
CA GLU A 163 4.51 -5.42 -5.40
C GLU A 163 4.42 -6.88 -5.80
N SER A 164 4.77 -7.76 -4.88
CA SER A 164 4.53 -9.18 -5.04
C SER A 164 3.25 -9.65 -4.34
N ASP A 165 2.84 -8.98 -3.26
CA ASP A 165 1.70 -9.37 -2.44
C ASP A 165 1.75 -10.87 -2.06
N ASP A 166 0.67 -11.61 -2.33
CA ASP A 166 0.59 -13.08 -2.19
C ASP A 166 0.94 -13.85 -3.48
N CYS A 167 1.47 -13.18 -4.52
CA CYS A 167 1.83 -13.84 -5.77
C CYS A 167 2.87 -14.95 -5.53
N PRO A 168 2.71 -16.15 -6.13
CA PRO A 168 3.69 -17.23 -5.97
C PRO A 168 5.03 -16.96 -6.65
N ASP A 169 5.08 -16.05 -7.62
CA ASP A 169 6.32 -15.66 -8.28
C ASP A 169 7.15 -14.74 -7.37
N ASP A 170 8.48 -14.83 -7.47
CA ASP A 170 9.38 -13.92 -6.79
C ASP A 170 9.29 -12.50 -7.38
N PHE A 171 9.45 -11.48 -6.52
CA PHE A 171 9.35 -10.10 -6.95
C PHE A 171 10.32 -9.75 -8.09
N GLU A 172 11.52 -10.30 -8.09
CA GLU A 172 12.50 -10.05 -9.16
C GLU A 172 11.95 -10.46 -10.53
N LYS A 173 11.28 -11.63 -10.61
CA LYS A 173 10.62 -12.11 -11.84
C LYS A 173 9.47 -11.19 -12.26
N ILE A 174 8.65 -10.76 -11.30
CA ILE A 174 7.53 -9.83 -11.52
C ILE A 174 8.07 -8.52 -12.07
N PHE A 175 9.14 -7.97 -11.46
CA PHE A 175 9.71 -6.69 -11.86
C PHE A 175 10.43 -6.76 -13.22
N GLN A 176 11.18 -7.83 -13.49
CA GLN A 176 11.80 -8.06 -14.81
C GLN A 176 10.75 -8.12 -15.92
N ASP A 177 9.62 -8.77 -15.67
CA ASP A 177 8.50 -8.78 -16.60
C ASP A 177 7.93 -7.37 -16.84
N ALA A 178 7.75 -6.58 -15.78
CA ALA A 178 7.31 -5.19 -15.90
C ALA A 178 8.29 -4.36 -16.74
N GLN A 179 9.60 -4.47 -16.49
CA GLN A 179 10.63 -3.78 -17.27
C GLN A 179 10.59 -4.16 -18.76
N GLN A 180 10.47 -5.46 -19.05
CA GLN A 180 10.42 -5.95 -20.43
C GLN A 180 9.17 -5.44 -21.17
N VAL A 181 8.03 -5.40 -20.50
CA VAL A 181 6.76 -4.98 -21.11
C VAL A 181 6.66 -3.46 -21.20
N LEU A 182 7.02 -2.74 -20.14
CA LEU A 182 6.85 -1.29 -20.09
C LEU A 182 7.95 -0.52 -20.80
N GLN A 183 9.18 -1.05 -20.86
CA GLN A 183 10.34 -0.44 -21.54
C GLN A 183 10.62 1.00 -21.06
N ILE A 184 10.56 1.22 -19.74
CA ILE A 184 10.86 2.51 -19.10
C ILE A 184 12.28 2.42 -18.52
N ASP A 185 13.17 3.27 -18.97
CA ASP A 185 14.62 3.17 -18.70
C ASP A 185 14.98 3.29 -17.21
N ASP A 186 14.35 4.19 -16.46
CA ASP A 186 14.66 4.49 -15.06
C ASP A 186 13.68 3.83 -14.05
N LEU A 187 12.94 2.79 -14.48
CA LEU A 187 11.88 2.18 -13.68
C LEU A 187 12.36 1.64 -12.33
N ALA A 188 13.56 1.05 -12.28
CA ALA A 188 14.14 0.54 -11.05
C ALA A 188 14.50 1.67 -10.06
N GLU A 189 15.05 2.77 -10.55
CA GLU A 189 15.39 3.93 -9.73
C GLU A 189 14.12 4.61 -9.19
N LYS A 190 13.08 4.74 -10.01
CA LYS A 190 11.79 5.27 -9.58
C LYS A 190 11.16 4.39 -8.50
N SER A 191 11.19 3.06 -8.67
CA SER A 191 10.69 2.11 -7.66
C SER A 191 11.44 2.23 -6.33
N ASP A 192 12.78 2.36 -6.36
CA ASP A 192 13.59 2.52 -5.16
C ASP A 192 13.35 3.87 -4.47
N ARG A 193 13.23 4.97 -5.22
CA ARG A 193 12.87 6.28 -4.65
C ARG A 193 11.50 6.27 -3.99
N LEU A 194 10.52 5.63 -4.62
CA LEU A 194 9.17 5.50 -4.05
C LEU A 194 9.20 4.68 -2.76
N PHE A 195 9.94 3.57 -2.73
CA PHE A 195 10.14 2.78 -1.51
C PHE A 195 10.76 3.63 -0.39
N ASP A 196 11.84 4.38 -0.67
CA ASP A 196 12.48 5.25 0.30
C ASP A 196 11.50 6.30 0.85
N HIS A 197 10.67 6.87 0.00
CA HIS A 197 9.62 7.81 0.42
C HIS A 197 8.57 7.16 1.33
N ILE A 198 8.17 5.92 1.04
CA ILE A 198 7.18 5.15 1.84
C ILE A 198 7.73 4.86 3.23
N VAL A 199 8.98 4.41 3.33
CA VAL A 199 9.60 3.98 4.61
C VAL A 199 10.25 5.13 5.38
N ALA A 200 10.32 6.33 4.80
CA ALA A 200 10.88 7.50 5.46
C ALA A 200 10.16 7.79 6.80
N ASN A 201 10.95 8.05 7.84
CA ASN A 201 10.42 8.45 9.14
C ASN A 201 11.00 9.81 9.55
N PRO A 202 10.42 10.92 9.08
CA PRO A 202 10.97 12.26 9.28
C PRO A 202 11.09 12.67 10.76
N LYS A 203 10.35 12.02 11.67
CA LYS A 203 10.45 12.31 13.11
C LYS A 203 11.64 11.66 13.83
N LYS A 204 12.44 10.82 13.15
CA LYS A 204 13.68 10.24 13.73
C LYS A 204 14.93 11.07 13.44
N GLU A 205 14.85 12.10 12.61
CA GLU A 205 15.98 12.94 12.19
C GLU A 205 16.07 14.29 12.93
N SER A 206 15.23 14.49 13.96
CA SER A 206 15.21 15.74 14.76
C SER A 206 15.65 15.53 16.22
#